data_adf5f72043f9e31ba798a0c94ac20c9a
#
_entry.id   adf5f72043f9e31ba798a0c94ac20c9a
#
_cell.length_a   1.000
_cell.length_b   1.000
_cell.length_c   1.000
_cell.angle_alpha   90.00
_cell.angle_beta   90.00
_cell.angle_gamma   90.00
#
_symmetry.space_group_name_H-M   'P 1'
#
loop_
_entity.id
_entity.type
_entity.pdbx_description
1 polymer ?
#
loop_
_entity_poly.entity_id
_entity_poly.type
_entity_poly.pdbx_seq_one_letter_code
_entity_poly.pdbx_strand_id
1 'polypeptide(L)'
;ILILFISCSNPKEHSYSFYYWRTEWNLDKKEQENLRKSQSQTIYTRFFDIDKKEGKFTLVGKIYFSQKSDLPLTPVIFITNRTFFRIKKEEIHSLAKNTLSLIENIKNENKLSLTSEIQIDCDWTEQTREDYFLFLEDLKNISKQKITCTLRLHQVKDKEKTGFPPVEKVYLMCYATYSPLENQPKNSILDVPTLKNYLMNIEEYPIKMDIALPLYSWGIVSNHVGKKKLINALTINDLSQNKNFKKISETEFEVLEDDFYFGVYLSKGFKIKIEEISQNQLDEVKHFLDKKLDHYNIVYYHLDSKFVEKYTL
;
A
#
# COMPACT_ATOMS: atom_id res chain seq x y z
N ILE A 1 -22.01 -38.03 -28.78
CA ILE A 1 -21.86 -37.72 -27.32
C ILE A 1 -20.70 -36.74 -27.22
N LEU A 2 -21.02 -35.46 -26.99
CA LEU A 2 -20.02 -34.40 -26.78
C LEU A 2 -19.71 -34.36 -25.26
N ILE A 3 -18.56 -34.87 -24.89
CA ILE A 3 -18.09 -34.77 -23.49
C ILE A 3 -17.48 -33.36 -23.31
N LEU A 4 -18.24 -32.46 -22.71
CA LEU A 4 -17.73 -31.16 -22.22
C LEU A 4 -16.86 -31.43 -20.99
N PHE A 5 -15.55 -31.37 -21.16
CA PHE A 5 -14.63 -31.27 -20.05
C PHE A 5 -14.80 -29.88 -19.40
N ILE A 6 -15.60 -29.80 -18.36
CA ILE A 6 -15.58 -28.64 -17.46
C ILE A 6 -14.28 -28.76 -16.65
N SER A 7 -13.24 -28.09 -17.10
CA SER A 7 -12.02 -27.88 -16.29
C SER A 7 -12.37 -26.97 -15.12
N CYS A 8 -12.80 -27.57 -14.01
CA CYS A 8 -12.78 -26.87 -12.73
C CYS A 8 -11.31 -26.71 -12.34
N SER A 9 -10.70 -25.59 -12.62
CA SER A 9 -9.43 -25.24 -12.01
C SER A 9 -9.68 -25.07 -10.50
N ASN A 10 -9.02 -25.88 -9.69
CA ASN A 10 -9.01 -25.67 -8.24
C ASN A 10 -8.55 -24.21 -7.95
N PRO A 11 -9.17 -23.54 -6.96
CA PRO A 11 -8.72 -22.23 -6.57
C PRO A 11 -7.24 -22.30 -6.17
N LYS A 12 -6.45 -21.33 -6.63
CA LYS A 12 -5.02 -21.26 -6.28
C LYS A 12 -4.88 -20.98 -4.79
N GLU A 13 -3.98 -21.71 -4.15
CA GLU A 13 -3.62 -21.43 -2.77
C GLU A 13 -2.64 -20.26 -2.71
N HIS A 14 -2.94 -19.27 -1.89
CA HIS A 14 -2.10 -18.10 -1.65
C HIS A 14 -1.65 -18.06 -0.19
N SER A 15 -0.42 -17.65 0.06
CA SER A 15 -0.03 -17.22 1.40
C SER A 15 -0.42 -15.76 1.61
N TYR A 16 -0.75 -15.42 2.84
CA TYR A 16 -1.25 -14.10 3.21
C TYR A 16 -0.33 -13.45 4.22
N SER A 17 -0.11 -12.15 4.02
CA SER A 17 0.62 -11.27 4.93
C SER A 17 -0.03 -9.89 4.95
N PHE A 18 0.47 -9.01 5.81
CA PHE A 18 -0.06 -7.66 5.92
C PHE A 18 1.06 -6.63 5.90
N TYR A 19 0.74 -5.45 5.36
CA TYR A 19 1.48 -4.24 5.64
C TYR A 19 1.06 -3.65 6.97
N TYR A 20 2.01 -3.18 7.75
CA TYR A 20 1.78 -2.36 8.93
C TYR A 20 2.32 -0.96 8.66
N TRP A 21 1.42 0.02 8.56
CA TRP A 21 1.76 1.35 8.03
C TRP A 21 1.61 2.48 9.05
N ARG A 22 1.55 2.15 10.34
CA ARG A 22 1.52 3.12 11.44
C ARG A 22 2.92 3.47 11.90
N THR A 23 3.06 4.64 12.57
CA THR A 23 4.33 5.10 13.14
C THR A 23 4.59 4.55 14.55
N GLU A 24 3.60 3.96 15.19
CA GLU A 24 3.72 3.23 16.45
C GLU A 24 3.40 1.76 16.22
N TRP A 25 4.32 0.89 16.61
CA TRP A 25 4.09 -0.56 16.62
C TRP A 25 3.31 -0.94 17.87
N ASN A 26 2.03 -1.16 17.70
CA ASN A 26 1.10 -1.59 18.75
C ASN A 26 -0.05 -2.37 18.12
N LEU A 27 0.00 -3.69 18.23
CA LEU A 27 -1.03 -4.59 17.71
C LEU A 27 -2.10 -4.82 18.75
N ASP A 28 -3.34 -4.53 18.44
CA ASP A 28 -4.47 -4.90 19.26
C ASP A 28 -4.82 -6.41 19.14
N LYS A 29 -5.77 -6.87 19.97
CA LYS A 29 -6.16 -8.29 20.00
C LYS A 29 -6.75 -8.77 18.68
N LYS A 30 -7.49 -7.92 17.97
CA LYS A 30 -8.14 -8.27 16.70
C LYS A 30 -7.11 -8.39 15.58
N GLU A 31 -6.15 -7.50 15.52
CA GLU A 31 -5.03 -7.56 14.59
C GLU A 31 -4.18 -8.81 14.80
N GLN A 32 -3.85 -9.14 16.05
CA GLN A 32 -3.15 -10.37 16.40
C GLN A 32 -3.94 -11.63 16.02
N GLU A 33 -5.26 -11.62 16.21
CA GLU A 33 -6.14 -12.73 15.82
C GLU A 33 -6.17 -12.91 14.29
N ASN A 34 -6.26 -11.83 13.54
CA ASN A 34 -6.23 -11.88 12.06
C ASN A 34 -4.89 -12.40 11.53
N LEU A 35 -3.77 -12.01 12.13
CA LEU A 35 -2.46 -12.57 11.80
C LEU A 35 -2.39 -14.08 12.04
N ARG A 36 -2.99 -14.57 13.12
CA ARG A 36 -3.07 -16.02 13.40
C ARG A 36 -3.97 -16.75 12.42
N LYS A 37 -5.16 -16.22 12.15
CA LYS A 37 -6.12 -16.81 11.19
C LYS A 37 -5.55 -16.90 9.78
N SER A 38 -4.86 -15.86 9.32
CA SER A 38 -4.22 -15.83 8.01
C SER A 38 -2.92 -16.63 7.94
N GLN A 39 -2.45 -17.20 9.06
CA GLN A 39 -1.17 -17.92 9.15
C GLN A 39 0.03 -17.10 8.63
N SER A 40 -0.02 -15.77 8.78
CA SER A 40 1.02 -14.86 8.32
C SER A 40 2.37 -15.21 8.96
N GLN A 41 3.40 -15.35 8.12
CA GLN A 41 4.75 -15.71 8.57
C GLN A 41 5.61 -14.47 8.85
N THR A 42 5.21 -13.32 8.34
CA THR A 42 5.89 -12.03 8.49
C THR A 42 4.91 -10.88 8.34
N ILE A 43 5.32 -9.72 8.81
CA ILE A 43 4.58 -8.46 8.63
C ILE A 43 5.50 -7.46 7.93
N TYR A 44 5.03 -6.91 6.80
CA TYR A 44 5.72 -5.86 6.05
C TYR A 44 5.54 -4.53 6.78
N THR A 45 6.55 -4.13 7.53
CA THR A 45 6.44 -3.04 8.49
C THR A 45 7.18 -1.80 8.00
N ARG A 46 6.45 -0.68 7.87
CA ARG A 46 7.05 0.63 7.55
C ARG A 46 7.96 1.06 8.69
N PHE A 47 9.27 1.06 8.45
CA PHE A 47 10.25 1.43 9.46
C PHE A 47 10.47 2.95 9.52
N PHE A 48 10.60 3.57 8.36
CA PHE A 48 10.75 5.01 8.24
C PHE A 48 10.57 5.47 6.80
N ASP A 49 10.45 6.79 6.63
CA ASP A 49 10.43 7.43 5.33
C ASP A 49 11.67 8.27 5.12
N ILE A 50 12.11 8.36 3.88
CA ILE A 50 13.17 9.26 3.43
C ILE A 50 12.59 10.24 2.43
N ASP A 51 12.85 11.52 2.67
CA ASP A 51 12.45 12.61 1.80
C ASP A 51 13.64 13.53 1.51
N LYS A 52 13.60 14.29 0.42
CA LYS A 52 14.60 15.30 0.10
C LYS A 52 13.94 16.68 0.10
N LYS A 53 14.34 17.54 1.04
CA LYS A 53 13.88 18.92 1.16
C LYS A 53 15.09 19.85 1.08
N GLU A 54 15.01 20.87 0.24
CA GLU A 54 16.08 21.85 0.07
C GLU A 54 17.47 21.22 -0.16
N GLY A 55 17.51 20.13 -0.94
CA GLY A 55 18.74 19.40 -1.24
C GLY A 55 19.26 18.47 -0.13
N LYS A 56 18.60 18.40 1.03
CA LYS A 56 19.01 17.58 2.17
C LYS A 56 18.08 16.38 2.35
N PHE A 57 18.64 15.20 2.63
CA PHE A 57 17.87 14.02 3.02
C PHE A 57 17.30 14.22 4.43
N THR A 58 16.01 13.95 4.55
CA THR A 58 15.25 14.10 5.80
C THR A 58 14.61 12.78 6.14
N LEU A 59 14.86 12.31 7.38
CA LEU A 59 14.14 11.18 7.95
C LEU A 59 12.77 11.64 8.41
N VAL A 60 11.72 10.93 8.00
CA VAL A 60 10.33 11.21 8.36
C VAL A 60 9.69 9.93 8.86
N GLY A 61 8.79 10.03 9.83
CA GLY A 61 7.92 8.92 10.23
C GLY A 61 8.62 7.66 10.76
N LYS A 62 9.79 7.79 11.44
CA LYS A 62 10.45 6.65 12.09
C LYS A 62 9.48 5.94 13.02
N ILE A 63 9.37 4.61 12.89
CA ILE A 63 8.52 3.79 13.74
C ILE A 63 9.04 3.75 15.18
N TYR A 64 8.11 3.76 16.12
CA TYR A 64 8.34 3.54 17.54
C TYR A 64 7.71 2.22 17.97
N PHE A 65 8.43 1.41 18.72
CA PHE A 65 7.96 0.12 19.22
C PHE A 65 7.51 0.24 20.67
N SER A 66 6.19 0.20 20.93
CA SER A 66 5.62 0.16 22.29
C SER A 66 5.42 -1.26 22.81
N GLN A 67 5.52 -2.25 21.93
CA GLN A 67 5.47 -3.68 22.29
C GLN A 67 6.41 -4.51 21.41
N LYS A 68 6.70 -5.76 21.82
CA LYS A 68 7.48 -6.71 21.02
C LYS A 68 6.65 -7.26 19.86
N SER A 69 7.33 -7.71 18.83
CA SER A 69 6.72 -8.49 17.76
C SER A 69 6.99 -9.98 17.97
N ASP A 70 5.92 -10.79 17.87
CA ASP A 70 6.02 -12.26 17.93
C ASP A 70 6.41 -12.87 16.59
N LEU A 71 6.21 -12.12 15.49
CA LEU A 71 6.59 -12.53 14.13
C LEU A 71 7.84 -11.79 13.66
N PRO A 72 8.64 -12.41 12.80
CA PRO A 72 9.68 -11.69 12.07
C PRO A 72 9.08 -10.55 11.25
N LEU A 73 9.74 -9.40 11.21
CA LEU A 73 9.31 -8.25 10.42
C LEU A 73 10.11 -8.15 9.13
N THR A 74 9.45 -7.82 8.04
CA THR A 74 10.12 -7.37 6.81
C THR A 74 10.13 -5.84 6.82
N PRO A 75 11.31 -5.20 6.95
CA PRO A 75 11.39 -3.75 6.96
C PRO A 75 10.99 -3.16 5.60
N VAL A 76 10.07 -2.20 5.61
CA VAL A 76 9.66 -1.42 4.44
C VAL A 76 10.11 0.01 4.64
N ILE A 77 10.85 0.55 3.67
CA ILE A 77 11.32 1.92 3.67
C ILE A 77 10.63 2.67 2.53
N PHE A 78 9.85 3.69 2.90
CA PHE A 78 9.28 4.59 1.91
C PHE A 78 10.27 5.69 1.54
N ILE A 79 10.54 5.82 0.24
CA ILE A 79 11.44 6.87 -0.27
C ILE A 79 10.67 7.68 -1.30
N THR A 80 10.50 8.97 -1.05
CA THR A 80 9.79 9.83 -1.99
C THR A 80 10.53 9.89 -3.33
N ASN A 81 9.81 9.89 -4.45
CA ASN A 81 10.39 9.97 -5.79
C ASN A 81 11.34 11.18 -5.95
N ARG A 82 11.00 12.34 -5.34
CA ARG A 82 11.85 13.55 -5.40
C ARG A 82 13.22 13.37 -4.73
N THR A 83 13.41 12.34 -3.89
CA THR A 83 14.70 12.02 -3.29
C THR A 83 15.73 11.70 -4.36
N PHE A 84 15.30 11.04 -5.45
CA PHE A 84 16.15 10.65 -6.57
C PHE A 84 16.25 11.71 -7.67
N PHE A 85 15.45 12.77 -7.61
CA PHE A 85 15.51 13.81 -8.62
C PHE A 85 16.82 14.63 -8.50
N ARG A 86 17.66 14.57 -9.53
CA ARG A 86 18.99 15.22 -9.59
C ARG A 86 19.88 14.87 -8.39
N ILE A 87 19.86 13.62 -7.95
CA ILE A 87 20.79 13.08 -6.94
C ILE A 87 22.15 12.83 -7.58
N LYS A 88 23.23 13.05 -6.82
CA LYS A 88 24.58 12.69 -7.26
C LYS A 88 24.88 11.23 -6.96
N LYS A 89 25.73 10.57 -7.76
CA LYS A 89 26.08 9.15 -7.57
C LYS A 89 26.68 8.87 -6.18
N GLU A 90 27.51 9.76 -5.67
CA GLU A 90 28.12 9.64 -4.35
C GLU A 90 27.07 9.73 -3.23
N GLU A 91 26.02 10.51 -3.45
CA GLU A 91 24.89 10.63 -2.53
C GLU A 91 24.04 9.34 -2.52
N ILE A 92 23.91 8.64 -3.66
CA ILE A 92 23.16 7.37 -3.76
C ILE A 92 23.80 6.30 -2.88
N HIS A 93 25.13 6.11 -2.98
CA HIS A 93 25.86 5.16 -2.14
C HIS A 93 25.73 5.49 -0.65
N SER A 94 25.88 6.76 -0.30
CA SER A 94 25.71 7.25 1.08
C SER A 94 24.28 7.02 1.58
N LEU A 95 23.26 7.23 0.73
CA LEU A 95 21.85 6.99 1.05
C LEU A 95 21.61 5.50 1.34
N ALA A 96 22.12 4.60 0.51
CA ALA A 96 22.00 3.15 0.70
C ALA A 96 22.66 2.70 2.01
N LYS A 97 23.86 3.18 2.31
CA LYS A 97 24.58 2.88 3.54
C LYS A 97 23.85 3.38 4.80
N ASN A 98 23.35 4.62 4.75
CA ASN A 98 22.61 5.21 5.87
C ASN A 98 21.26 4.51 6.09
N THR A 99 20.58 4.11 5.01
CA THR A 99 19.35 3.32 5.07
C THR A 99 19.59 1.98 5.79
N LEU A 100 20.61 1.25 5.40
CA LEU A 100 20.96 -0.03 6.04
C LEU A 100 21.34 0.17 7.52
N SER A 101 22.18 1.15 7.83
CA SER A 101 22.58 1.46 9.20
C SER A 101 21.38 1.78 10.09
N LEU A 102 20.40 2.51 9.57
CA LEU A 102 19.20 2.85 10.35
C LEU A 102 18.29 1.62 10.58
N ILE A 103 18.16 0.72 9.59
CA ILE A 103 17.46 -0.55 9.77
C ILE A 103 18.10 -1.37 10.88
N GLU A 104 19.44 -1.53 10.86
CA GLU A 104 20.16 -2.29 11.88
C GLU A 104 20.07 -1.62 13.27
N ASN A 105 20.11 -0.29 13.35
CA ASN A 105 19.92 0.42 14.61
C ASN A 105 18.51 0.16 15.20
N ILE A 106 17.45 0.28 14.38
CA ILE A 106 16.06 0.01 14.82
C ILE A 106 15.94 -1.44 15.31
N LYS A 107 16.49 -2.39 14.54
CA LYS A 107 16.52 -3.82 14.89
C LYS A 107 17.18 -4.05 16.26
N ASN A 108 18.37 -3.48 16.48
CA ASN A 108 19.16 -3.71 17.69
C ASN A 108 18.54 -3.01 18.91
N GLU A 109 18.10 -1.75 18.77
CA GLU A 109 17.44 -0.98 19.82
C GLU A 109 16.19 -1.69 20.35
N ASN A 110 15.44 -2.36 19.47
CA ASN A 110 14.16 -3.00 19.81
C ASN A 110 14.24 -4.53 19.87
N LYS A 111 15.42 -5.11 19.66
CA LYS A 111 15.67 -6.58 19.67
C LYS A 111 14.72 -7.33 18.74
N LEU A 112 14.55 -6.81 17.50
CA LEU A 112 13.61 -7.37 16.53
C LEU A 112 14.21 -8.59 15.81
N SER A 113 13.34 -9.56 15.49
CA SER A 113 13.59 -10.56 14.48
C SER A 113 13.18 -9.99 13.12
N LEU A 114 14.12 -9.91 12.18
CA LEU A 114 13.84 -9.48 10.81
C LEU A 114 13.96 -10.66 9.84
N THR A 115 13.20 -10.62 8.76
CA THR A 115 13.42 -11.51 7.62
C THR A 115 14.72 -11.16 6.90
N SER A 116 15.14 -11.99 5.94
CA SER A 116 16.26 -11.69 5.05
C SER A 116 15.89 -10.77 3.88
N GLU A 117 14.73 -10.11 3.93
CA GLU A 117 14.22 -9.24 2.89
C GLU A 117 14.12 -7.80 3.41
N ILE A 118 14.52 -6.83 2.57
CA ILE A 118 14.27 -5.39 2.74
C ILE A 118 13.43 -4.95 1.55
N GLN A 119 12.30 -4.32 1.82
CA GLN A 119 11.43 -3.78 0.78
C GLN A 119 11.58 -2.26 0.69
N ILE A 120 11.71 -1.75 -0.53
CA ILE A 120 11.74 -0.32 -0.82
C ILE A 120 10.43 0.07 -1.51
N ASP A 121 9.72 1.02 -0.91
CA ASP A 121 8.53 1.61 -1.49
C ASP A 121 8.88 2.97 -2.09
N CYS A 122 8.77 3.08 -3.41
CA CYS A 122 9.06 4.32 -4.14
C CYS A 122 8.22 4.40 -5.42
N ASP A 123 7.54 5.52 -5.60
CA ASP A 123 6.80 5.83 -6.82
C ASP A 123 7.73 6.46 -7.87
N TRP A 124 8.74 5.72 -8.33
CA TRP A 124 9.70 6.24 -9.32
C TRP A 124 9.06 6.55 -10.67
N THR A 125 9.65 7.47 -11.39
CA THR A 125 9.25 7.88 -12.73
C THR A 125 10.36 7.63 -13.74
N GLU A 126 10.07 7.81 -15.02
CA GLU A 126 11.08 7.76 -16.09
C GLU A 126 12.32 8.63 -15.78
N GLN A 127 12.12 9.79 -15.14
CA GLN A 127 13.20 10.74 -14.84
C GLN A 127 14.08 10.33 -13.66
N THR A 128 13.61 9.44 -12.79
CA THR A 128 14.30 9.07 -11.54
C THR A 128 14.68 7.59 -11.51
N ARG A 129 14.27 6.80 -12.51
CA ARG A 129 14.43 5.35 -12.50
C ARG A 129 15.89 4.91 -12.43
N GLU A 130 16.78 5.54 -13.20
CA GLU A 130 18.20 5.15 -13.26
C GLU A 130 18.89 5.34 -11.89
N ASP A 131 18.62 6.47 -11.24
CA ASP A 131 19.19 6.77 -9.92
C ASP A 131 18.55 5.88 -8.83
N TYR A 132 17.25 5.62 -8.93
CA TYR A 132 16.56 4.69 -8.04
C TYR A 132 17.06 3.25 -8.22
N PHE A 133 17.26 2.79 -9.44
CA PHE A 133 17.75 1.44 -9.73
C PHE A 133 19.20 1.26 -9.23
N LEU A 134 20.04 2.27 -9.40
CA LEU A 134 21.39 2.27 -8.83
C LEU A 134 21.36 2.19 -7.30
N PHE A 135 20.43 2.88 -6.64
CA PHE A 135 20.23 2.76 -5.21
C PHE A 135 19.83 1.34 -4.77
N LEU A 136 18.94 0.66 -5.51
CA LEU A 136 18.55 -0.72 -5.22
C LEU A 136 19.73 -1.68 -5.36
N GLU A 137 20.55 -1.51 -6.39
CA GLU A 137 21.77 -2.30 -6.60
C GLU A 137 22.80 -2.07 -5.48
N ASP A 138 23.06 -0.82 -5.12
CA ASP A 138 23.96 -0.48 -4.02
C ASP A 138 23.48 -1.08 -2.70
N LEU A 139 22.20 -0.93 -2.38
CA LEU A 139 21.61 -1.49 -1.16
C LEU A 139 21.72 -3.03 -1.14
N LYS A 140 21.47 -3.71 -2.26
CA LYS A 140 21.65 -5.16 -2.41
C LYS A 140 23.10 -5.56 -2.16
N ASN A 141 24.04 -4.83 -2.75
CA ASN A 141 25.47 -5.14 -2.67
C ASN A 141 26.03 -4.98 -1.26
N ILE A 142 25.62 -3.94 -0.51
CA ILE A 142 26.12 -3.70 0.86
C ILE A 142 25.41 -4.54 1.91
N SER A 143 24.09 -4.77 1.77
CA SER A 143 23.31 -5.52 2.77
C SER A 143 23.49 -7.02 2.66
N LYS A 144 23.76 -7.56 1.47
CA LYS A 144 23.73 -8.98 1.14
C LYS A 144 22.37 -9.64 1.41
N GLN A 145 21.31 -8.83 1.50
CA GLN A 145 19.94 -9.27 1.72
C GLN A 145 19.16 -9.24 0.41
N LYS A 146 17.99 -9.88 0.41
CA LYS A 146 17.06 -9.79 -0.69
C LYS A 146 16.42 -8.40 -0.70
N ILE A 147 16.66 -7.65 -1.76
CA ILE A 147 15.99 -6.36 -1.98
C ILE A 147 14.79 -6.59 -2.88
N THR A 148 13.64 -6.07 -2.45
CA THR A 148 12.39 -6.05 -3.21
C THR A 148 11.86 -4.62 -3.28
N CYS A 149 10.93 -4.35 -4.17
CA CYS A 149 10.30 -3.04 -4.24
C CYS A 149 8.81 -3.13 -4.58
N THR A 150 8.09 -2.07 -4.27
CA THR A 150 6.70 -1.91 -4.69
C THR A 150 6.60 -1.52 -6.16
N LEU A 151 5.45 -1.77 -6.77
CA LEU A 151 5.15 -1.47 -8.16
C LEU A 151 3.74 -0.88 -8.25
N ARG A 152 3.59 0.23 -8.98
CA ARG A 152 2.30 0.86 -9.25
C ARG A 152 1.67 0.29 -10.53
N LEU A 153 0.34 0.36 -10.64
CA LEU A 153 -0.41 -0.11 -11.81
C LEU A 153 0.11 0.49 -13.13
N HIS A 154 0.35 1.80 -13.14
CA HIS A 154 0.84 2.49 -14.35
C HIS A 154 2.26 2.04 -14.74
N GLN A 155 3.09 1.61 -13.79
CA GLN A 155 4.44 1.12 -14.07
C GLN A 155 4.42 -0.24 -14.78
N VAL A 156 3.39 -1.05 -14.56
CA VAL A 156 3.17 -2.29 -15.36
C VAL A 156 2.74 -1.95 -16.78
N LYS A 157 1.80 -1.03 -16.93
CA LYS A 157 1.28 -0.62 -18.24
C LYS A 157 2.34 0.07 -19.09
N ASP A 158 3.08 1.00 -18.48
CA ASP A 158 4.08 1.84 -19.15
C ASP A 158 5.51 1.30 -18.92
N LYS A 159 5.66 -0.03 -18.82
CA LYS A 159 6.92 -0.74 -18.51
C LYS A 159 8.11 -0.30 -19.35
N GLU A 160 7.90 0.04 -20.63
CA GLU A 160 8.96 0.52 -21.53
C GLU A 160 9.58 1.87 -21.07
N LYS A 161 8.76 2.72 -20.44
CA LYS A 161 9.20 4.02 -19.92
C LYS A 161 9.75 3.92 -18.52
N THR A 162 9.04 3.19 -17.66
CA THR A 162 9.38 3.07 -16.23
C THR A 162 10.49 2.08 -15.96
N GLY A 163 10.79 1.20 -16.91
CA GLY A 163 11.84 0.19 -16.81
C GLY A 163 11.50 -0.94 -15.83
N PHE A 164 12.47 -1.84 -15.66
CA PHE A 164 12.39 -2.98 -14.76
C PHE A 164 13.41 -2.83 -13.63
N PRO A 165 12.97 -2.74 -12.36
CA PRO A 165 13.90 -2.57 -11.25
C PRO A 165 14.82 -3.80 -11.11
N PRO A 166 16.09 -3.62 -10.70
CA PRO A 166 17.08 -4.71 -10.61
C PRO A 166 16.88 -5.58 -9.36
N VAL A 167 15.67 -6.09 -9.18
CA VAL A 167 15.24 -6.92 -8.05
C VAL A 167 14.69 -8.25 -8.52
N GLU A 168 14.69 -9.27 -7.65
CA GLU A 168 14.17 -10.60 -7.99
C GLU A 168 12.65 -10.71 -7.87
N LYS A 169 12.03 -9.81 -7.10
CA LYS A 169 10.59 -9.80 -6.86
C LYS A 169 10.10 -8.37 -6.61
N VAL A 170 8.91 -8.08 -7.12
CA VAL A 170 8.18 -6.83 -6.89
C VAL A 170 6.85 -7.11 -6.18
N TYR A 171 6.28 -6.07 -5.56
CA TYR A 171 4.96 -6.11 -4.93
C TYR A 171 4.05 -5.12 -5.64
N LEU A 172 3.13 -5.65 -6.45
CA LEU A 172 2.20 -4.84 -7.22
C LEU A 172 1.08 -4.31 -6.34
N MET A 173 0.99 -3.00 -6.20
CA MET A 173 -0.09 -2.32 -5.51
C MET A 173 -1.35 -2.29 -6.39
N CYS A 174 -2.27 -3.25 -6.18
CA CYS A 174 -3.54 -3.35 -6.88
C CYS A 174 -4.60 -2.38 -6.30
N TYR A 175 -4.23 -1.13 -6.14
CA TYR A 175 -5.06 -0.04 -5.63
C TYR A 175 -4.54 1.33 -6.08
N ALA A 176 -5.19 2.41 -5.59
CA ALA A 176 -4.94 3.78 -6.01
C ALA A 176 -5.09 3.93 -7.55
N THR A 177 -6.26 3.47 -8.04
CA THR A 177 -6.61 3.49 -9.47
C THR A 177 -6.77 4.91 -10.02
N TYR A 178 -7.10 5.86 -9.14
CA TYR A 178 -7.22 7.30 -9.45
C TYR A 178 -6.69 8.15 -8.30
N SER A 179 -6.43 9.43 -8.59
CA SER A 179 -6.19 10.43 -7.56
C SER A 179 -7.51 10.77 -6.84
N PRO A 180 -7.58 10.63 -5.50
CA PRO A 180 -8.83 10.87 -4.75
C PRO A 180 -9.28 12.33 -4.75
N LEU A 181 -8.36 13.27 -4.98
CA LEU A 181 -8.68 14.71 -4.98
C LEU A 181 -9.11 15.24 -6.36
N GLU A 182 -9.05 14.42 -7.39
CA GLU A 182 -9.60 14.73 -8.71
C GLU A 182 -11.12 14.54 -8.74
N ASN A 183 -11.78 15.18 -9.73
CA ASN A 183 -13.22 15.01 -9.93
C ASN A 183 -13.50 13.70 -10.66
N GLN A 184 -13.49 12.59 -9.93
CA GLN A 184 -13.82 11.27 -10.46
C GLN A 184 -15.08 10.72 -9.76
N PRO A 185 -16.07 10.22 -10.51
CA PRO A 185 -17.23 9.54 -9.92
C PRO A 185 -16.87 8.15 -9.38
N LYS A 186 -15.80 7.54 -9.90
CA LYS A 186 -15.34 6.21 -9.57
C LYS A 186 -14.68 6.15 -8.19
N ASN A 187 -14.52 4.95 -7.66
CA ASN A 187 -13.77 4.71 -6.44
C ASN A 187 -12.27 4.85 -6.73
N SER A 188 -11.61 5.81 -6.08
CA SER A 188 -10.20 6.09 -6.33
C SER A 188 -9.27 5.05 -5.68
N ILE A 189 -9.74 4.33 -4.66
CA ILE A 189 -8.98 3.24 -4.06
C ILE A 189 -8.89 2.08 -5.05
N LEU A 190 -10.04 1.59 -5.52
CA LEU A 190 -10.10 0.44 -6.42
C LEU A 190 -11.31 0.55 -7.36
N ASP A 191 -11.06 0.82 -8.63
CA ASP A 191 -11.98 0.63 -9.74
C ASP A 191 -11.52 -0.59 -10.54
N VAL A 192 -12.22 -1.71 -10.40
CA VAL A 192 -11.81 -3.00 -10.97
C VAL A 192 -11.66 -2.97 -12.50
N PRO A 193 -12.56 -2.34 -13.27
CA PRO A 193 -12.38 -2.21 -14.71
C PRO A 193 -11.09 -1.47 -15.09
N THR A 194 -10.75 -0.40 -14.38
CA THR A 194 -9.53 0.36 -14.60
C THR A 194 -8.29 -0.47 -14.24
N LEU A 195 -8.31 -1.17 -13.10
CA LEU A 195 -7.23 -2.07 -12.72
C LEU A 195 -7.00 -3.13 -13.81
N LYS A 196 -8.04 -3.81 -14.29
CA LYS A 196 -7.94 -4.82 -15.35
C LYS A 196 -7.33 -4.25 -16.64
N ASN A 197 -7.66 -3.00 -16.99
CA ASN A 197 -7.07 -2.33 -18.14
C ASN A 197 -5.57 -2.05 -17.95
N TYR A 198 -5.13 -1.63 -16.76
CA TYR A 198 -3.70 -1.47 -16.47
C TYR A 198 -2.93 -2.79 -16.53
N LEU A 199 -3.55 -3.90 -16.14
CA LEU A 199 -2.93 -5.20 -15.98
C LEU A 199 -3.27 -6.19 -17.10
N MET A 200 -3.69 -5.69 -18.26
CA MET A 200 -4.12 -6.54 -19.39
C MET A 200 -3.05 -7.57 -19.80
N ASN A 201 -1.77 -7.15 -19.78
CA ASN A 201 -0.61 -7.96 -20.17
C ASN A 201 0.36 -8.12 -18.98
N ILE A 202 -0.17 -8.34 -17.77
CA ILE A 202 0.66 -8.47 -16.56
C ILE A 202 1.57 -9.70 -16.63
N GLU A 203 1.14 -10.76 -17.31
CA GLU A 203 1.90 -11.99 -17.55
C GLU A 203 3.21 -11.78 -18.32
N GLU A 204 3.32 -10.69 -19.05
CA GLU A 204 4.55 -10.31 -19.76
C GLU A 204 5.57 -9.58 -18.88
N TYR A 205 5.23 -9.27 -17.63
CA TYR A 205 6.16 -8.56 -16.74
C TYR A 205 7.28 -9.52 -16.29
N PRO A 206 8.56 -9.21 -16.54
CA PRO A 206 9.65 -10.20 -16.46
C PRO A 206 10.10 -10.55 -15.04
N ILE A 207 9.61 -9.82 -14.03
CA ILE A 207 10.03 -10.00 -12.62
C ILE A 207 8.92 -10.70 -11.86
N LYS A 208 9.28 -11.65 -10.98
CA LYS A 208 8.33 -12.32 -10.07
C LYS A 208 7.56 -11.29 -9.25
N MET A 209 6.29 -11.54 -9.05
CA MET A 209 5.37 -10.56 -8.49
C MET A 209 4.55 -11.17 -7.36
N ASP A 210 4.49 -10.46 -6.22
CA ASP A 210 3.44 -10.63 -5.22
C ASP A 210 2.45 -9.46 -5.31
N ILE A 211 1.25 -9.64 -4.78
CA ILE A 211 0.14 -8.71 -4.96
C ILE A 211 -0.21 -8.03 -3.64
N ALA A 212 -0.26 -6.71 -3.64
CA ALA A 212 -0.80 -5.94 -2.53
C ALA A 212 -2.26 -5.55 -2.81
N LEU A 213 -3.19 -5.95 -1.92
CA LEU A 213 -4.61 -5.63 -2.01
C LEU A 213 -5.03 -4.66 -0.91
N PRO A 214 -5.96 -3.72 -1.19
CA PRO A 214 -6.33 -2.69 -0.24
C PRO A 214 -7.35 -3.21 0.79
N LEU A 215 -7.13 -2.86 2.08
CA LEU A 215 -8.10 -3.02 3.16
C LEU A 215 -8.25 -1.69 3.92
N TYR A 216 -8.55 -0.60 3.22
CA TYR A 216 -8.72 0.70 3.84
C TYR A 216 -9.88 1.48 3.20
N SER A 217 -10.25 2.57 3.85
CA SER A 217 -11.26 3.49 3.37
C SER A 217 -10.81 4.94 3.62
N TRP A 218 -11.49 5.86 2.98
CA TRP A 218 -11.39 7.28 3.27
C TRP A 218 -12.67 8.05 2.93
N GLY A 219 -12.80 9.21 3.57
CA GLY A 219 -13.79 10.21 3.18
C GLY A 219 -13.13 11.34 2.38
N ILE A 220 -13.72 11.69 1.25
CA ILE A 220 -13.33 12.84 0.43
C ILE A 220 -14.29 13.96 0.76
N VAL A 221 -13.83 14.91 1.58
CA VAL A 221 -14.61 16.08 1.96
C VAL A 221 -14.46 17.16 0.90
N SER A 222 -15.59 17.70 0.44
CA SER A 222 -15.65 18.86 -0.46
C SER A 222 -16.31 20.04 0.25
N ASN A 223 -15.64 21.18 0.30
CA ASN A 223 -16.21 22.41 0.83
C ASN A 223 -17.10 23.15 -0.20
N HIS A 224 -17.69 24.28 0.19
CA HIS A 224 -18.63 25.06 -0.66
C HIS A 224 -18.01 25.58 -1.97
N VAL A 225 -16.68 25.71 -2.04
CA VAL A 225 -15.95 26.15 -3.25
C VAL A 225 -15.32 24.97 -3.99
N GLY A 226 -15.66 23.72 -3.63
CA GLY A 226 -15.18 22.51 -4.29
C GLY A 226 -13.76 22.10 -3.92
N LYS A 227 -13.10 22.77 -2.95
CA LYS A 227 -11.79 22.33 -2.45
C LYS A 227 -11.95 21.03 -1.66
N LYS A 228 -11.10 20.05 -1.98
CA LYS A 228 -11.17 18.71 -1.39
C LYS A 228 -10.10 18.46 -0.35
N LYS A 229 -10.43 17.60 0.64
CA LYS A 229 -9.53 17.08 1.66
C LYS A 229 -9.86 15.62 1.96
N LEU A 230 -8.84 14.80 2.24
CA LEU A 230 -9.02 13.41 2.68
C LEU A 230 -9.13 13.33 4.21
N ILE A 231 -10.01 12.44 4.65
CA ILE A 231 -10.07 11.93 6.02
C ILE A 231 -9.84 10.42 5.92
N ASN A 232 -8.68 9.96 6.39
CA ASN A 232 -8.32 8.55 6.35
C ASN A 232 -9.20 7.73 7.30
N ALA A 233 -9.37 6.46 6.97
CA ALA A 233 -10.11 5.49 7.77
C ALA A 233 -11.56 5.88 8.09
N LEU A 234 -12.19 6.74 7.28
CA LEU A 234 -13.60 7.09 7.43
C LEU A 234 -14.47 6.09 6.67
N THR A 235 -15.52 5.59 7.33
CA THR A 235 -16.41 4.56 6.79
C THR A 235 -17.84 5.07 6.66
N ILE A 236 -18.65 4.40 5.82
CA ILE A 236 -20.09 4.67 5.71
C ILE A 236 -20.76 4.50 7.08
N ASN A 237 -20.36 3.51 7.87
CA ASN A 237 -20.92 3.27 9.20
C ASN A 237 -20.66 4.43 10.17
N ASP A 238 -19.45 5.03 10.13
CA ASP A 238 -19.12 6.18 11.00
C ASP A 238 -20.07 7.36 10.78
N LEU A 239 -20.47 7.62 9.52
CA LEU A 239 -21.38 8.72 9.20
C LEU A 239 -22.84 8.35 9.36
N SER A 240 -23.24 7.11 9.02
CA SER A 240 -24.64 6.67 9.09
C SER A 240 -25.16 6.61 10.52
N GLN A 241 -24.31 6.39 11.51
CA GLN A 241 -24.67 6.34 12.92
C GLN A 241 -24.64 7.71 13.60
N ASN A 242 -24.18 8.75 12.92
CA ASN A 242 -24.03 10.09 13.49
C ASN A 242 -25.11 11.04 12.93
N LYS A 243 -26.00 11.52 13.81
CA LYS A 243 -27.10 12.42 13.46
C LYS A 243 -26.69 13.74 12.81
N ASN A 244 -25.43 14.14 12.95
CA ASN A 244 -24.90 15.38 12.37
C ASN A 244 -24.54 15.22 10.89
N PHE A 245 -24.79 14.03 10.30
CA PHE A 245 -24.59 13.78 8.88
C PHE A 245 -25.89 13.26 8.25
N LYS A 246 -26.26 13.89 7.14
CA LYS A 246 -27.43 13.48 6.34
C LYS A 246 -26.95 12.65 5.16
N LYS A 247 -27.43 11.42 5.04
CA LYS A 247 -27.15 10.57 3.88
C LYS A 247 -27.83 11.16 2.63
N ILE A 248 -27.05 11.39 1.56
CA ILE A 248 -27.51 11.89 0.25
C ILE A 248 -27.65 10.72 -0.73
N SER A 249 -26.68 9.82 -0.76
CA SER A 249 -26.66 8.60 -1.58
C SER A 249 -26.08 7.44 -0.78
N GLU A 250 -25.77 6.31 -1.43
CA GLU A 250 -25.13 5.16 -0.76
C GLU A 250 -23.78 5.51 -0.17
N THR A 251 -23.04 6.41 -0.82
CA THR A 251 -21.66 6.76 -0.43
C THR A 251 -21.47 8.24 -0.10
N GLU A 252 -22.51 9.08 -0.25
CA GLU A 252 -22.39 10.52 -0.05
C GLU A 252 -23.22 11.01 1.13
N PHE A 253 -22.64 11.94 1.88
CA PHE A 253 -23.22 12.56 3.07
C PHE A 253 -23.04 14.07 3.04
N GLU A 254 -23.91 14.78 3.75
CA GLU A 254 -23.86 16.22 3.99
C GLU A 254 -23.69 16.48 5.49
N VAL A 255 -22.81 17.40 5.84
CA VAL A 255 -22.61 17.88 7.21
C VAL A 255 -23.77 18.80 7.59
N LEU A 256 -24.47 18.52 8.69
CA LEU A 256 -25.63 19.29 9.16
C LEU A 256 -25.29 20.39 10.15
N GLU A 257 -24.19 20.24 10.90
CA GLU A 257 -23.77 21.17 11.93
C GLU A 257 -22.24 21.38 11.86
N ASP A 258 -21.82 22.62 12.13
CA ASP A 258 -20.41 23.01 12.22
C ASP A 258 -19.77 22.40 13.46
N ASP A 259 -18.75 21.58 13.31
CA ASP A 259 -18.00 21.01 14.45
C ASP A 259 -16.67 20.37 14.02
N PHE A 260 -15.91 19.90 15.00
CA PHE A 260 -14.77 19.02 14.78
C PHE A 260 -15.22 17.56 14.67
N TYR A 261 -15.04 16.99 13.48
CA TYR A 261 -15.33 15.59 13.19
C TYR A 261 -14.07 14.90 12.68
N PHE A 262 -13.75 13.73 13.21
CA PHE A 262 -12.63 12.90 12.73
C PHE A 262 -11.29 13.67 12.64
N GLY A 263 -11.05 14.55 13.63
CA GLY A 263 -9.82 15.34 13.71
C GLY A 263 -9.73 16.55 12.78
N VAL A 264 -10.83 16.91 12.08
CA VAL A 264 -10.90 18.07 11.20
C VAL A 264 -12.17 18.87 11.45
N TYR A 265 -12.08 20.20 11.30
CA TYR A 265 -13.25 21.08 11.34
C TYR A 265 -14.02 20.97 10.03
N LEU A 266 -15.30 20.65 10.11
CA LEU A 266 -16.20 20.56 8.98
C LEU A 266 -17.37 21.52 9.17
N SER A 267 -17.71 22.28 8.14
CA SER A 267 -18.83 23.20 8.17
C SER A 267 -20.09 22.59 7.58
N LYS A 268 -21.23 23.03 8.07
CA LYS A 268 -22.56 22.70 7.55
C LYS A 268 -22.61 22.87 6.03
N GLY A 269 -23.19 21.90 5.34
CA GLY A 269 -23.30 21.86 3.89
C GLY A 269 -22.06 21.32 3.17
N PHE A 270 -20.97 21.00 3.87
CA PHE A 270 -19.86 20.25 3.26
C PHE A 270 -20.35 18.87 2.87
N LYS A 271 -19.86 18.36 1.74
CA LYS A 271 -20.20 17.03 1.24
C LYS A 271 -19.04 16.08 1.50
N ILE A 272 -19.37 14.86 1.88
CA ILE A 272 -18.40 13.80 2.14
C ILE A 272 -18.75 12.60 1.26
N LYS A 273 -17.86 12.24 0.34
CA LYS A 273 -17.94 10.98 -0.41
C LYS A 273 -17.07 9.94 0.32
N ILE A 274 -17.66 8.81 0.70
CA ILE A 274 -16.94 7.68 1.28
C ILE A 274 -16.52 6.72 0.18
N GLU A 275 -15.28 6.30 0.21
CA GLU A 275 -14.76 5.23 -0.62
C GLU A 275 -14.28 4.08 0.26
N GLU A 276 -14.90 2.93 0.07
CA GLU A 276 -14.61 1.65 0.72
C GLU A 276 -14.47 0.57 -0.34
N ILE A 277 -13.86 -0.53 0.03
CA ILE A 277 -13.74 -1.71 -0.82
C ILE A 277 -14.71 -2.77 -0.33
N SER A 278 -15.37 -3.47 -1.24
CA SER A 278 -16.20 -4.63 -0.95
C SER A 278 -15.43 -5.95 -1.08
N GLN A 279 -15.89 -7.00 -0.40
CA GLN A 279 -15.38 -8.35 -0.56
C GLN A 279 -15.43 -8.79 -2.05
N ASN A 280 -16.55 -8.52 -2.71
CA ASN A 280 -16.73 -8.88 -4.12
C ASN A 280 -15.68 -8.25 -5.04
N GLN A 281 -15.26 -6.99 -4.78
CA GLN A 281 -14.20 -6.34 -5.55
C GLN A 281 -12.85 -7.03 -5.33
N LEU A 282 -12.53 -7.40 -4.08
CA LEU A 282 -11.29 -8.15 -3.79
C LEU A 282 -11.29 -9.51 -4.48
N ASP A 283 -12.42 -10.24 -4.42
CA ASP A 283 -12.55 -11.56 -5.04
C ASP A 283 -12.51 -11.48 -6.56
N GLU A 284 -13.08 -10.44 -7.16
CA GLU A 284 -13.02 -10.19 -8.60
C GLU A 284 -11.58 -9.90 -9.06
N VAL A 285 -10.81 -9.13 -8.27
CA VAL A 285 -9.39 -8.87 -8.57
C VAL A 285 -8.57 -10.16 -8.42
N LYS A 286 -8.75 -10.91 -7.33
CA LYS A 286 -8.07 -12.20 -7.14
C LYS A 286 -8.35 -13.15 -8.31
N HIS A 287 -9.62 -13.33 -8.68
CA HIS A 287 -10.00 -14.19 -9.79
C HIS A 287 -9.41 -13.73 -11.14
N PHE A 288 -9.30 -12.43 -11.38
CA PHE A 288 -8.63 -11.90 -12.56
C PHE A 288 -7.13 -12.23 -12.56
N LEU A 289 -6.45 -12.04 -11.44
CA LEU A 289 -5.02 -12.30 -11.29
C LEU A 289 -4.70 -13.79 -11.36
N ASP A 290 -5.54 -14.66 -10.81
CA ASP A 290 -5.40 -16.12 -10.88
C ASP A 290 -5.38 -16.66 -12.31
N LYS A 291 -6.06 -15.96 -13.22
CA LYS A 291 -6.04 -16.31 -14.66
C LYS A 291 -4.78 -15.85 -15.37
N LYS A 292 -4.07 -14.87 -14.80
CA LYS A 292 -2.96 -14.17 -15.44
C LYS A 292 -1.59 -14.57 -14.87
N LEU A 293 -1.51 -14.89 -13.59
CA LEU A 293 -0.27 -15.19 -12.88
C LEU A 293 -0.29 -16.62 -12.37
N ASP A 294 0.80 -17.35 -12.54
CA ASP A 294 0.89 -18.74 -12.08
C ASP A 294 0.98 -18.85 -10.55
N HIS A 295 1.85 -18.06 -9.94
CA HIS A 295 2.10 -18.06 -8.50
C HIS A 295 2.32 -16.65 -7.98
N TYR A 296 1.63 -16.29 -6.93
CA TYR A 296 1.84 -15.04 -6.19
C TYR A 296 1.30 -15.16 -4.77
N ASN A 297 1.84 -14.37 -3.86
CA ASN A 297 1.33 -14.21 -2.51
C ASN A 297 0.55 -12.89 -2.40
N ILE A 298 -0.32 -12.80 -1.39
CA ILE A 298 -1.14 -11.62 -1.16
C ILE A 298 -0.66 -10.93 0.11
N VAL A 299 -0.39 -9.63 0.00
CA VAL A 299 -0.08 -8.76 1.14
C VAL A 299 -1.16 -7.70 1.24
N TYR A 300 -1.96 -7.74 2.32
CA TYR A 300 -3.04 -6.78 2.49
C TYR A 300 -2.53 -5.44 3.03
N TYR A 301 -2.93 -4.35 2.38
CA TYR A 301 -2.64 -2.99 2.81
C TYR A 301 -3.89 -2.35 3.40
N HIS A 302 -4.00 -2.15 4.71
CA HIS A 302 -3.02 -2.51 5.72
C HIS A 302 -3.69 -3.18 6.94
N LEU A 303 -2.89 -3.74 7.84
CA LEU A 303 -3.37 -4.33 9.10
C LEU A 303 -3.89 -3.23 10.03
N ASP A 304 -5.20 -3.21 10.20
CA ASP A 304 -5.92 -2.30 11.09
C ASP A 304 -7.24 -2.97 11.51
N SER A 305 -7.50 -3.05 12.80
CA SER A 305 -8.69 -3.68 13.36
C SER A 305 -10.00 -3.11 12.81
N LYS A 306 -10.01 -1.86 12.38
CA LYS A 306 -11.18 -1.20 11.76
C LYS A 306 -11.58 -1.86 10.44
N PHE A 307 -10.63 -2.47 9.73
CA PHE A 307 -10.84 -3.00 8.39
C PHE A 307 -10.81 -4.52 8.32
N VAL A 308 -9.83 -5.16 8.98
CA VAL A 308 -9.58 -6.60 8.79
C VAL A 308 -10.75 -7.50 9.14
N GLU A 309 -11.65 -7.10 10.04
CA GLU A 309 -12.85 -7.85 10.39
C GLU A 309 -13.96 -7.80 9.33
N LYS A 310 -13.89 -6.88 8.38
CA LYS A 310 -14.90 -6.72 7.31
C LYS A 310 -14.76 -7.75 6.20
N TYR A 311 -13.61 -8.44 6.15
CA TYR A 311 -13.25 -9.29 5.02
C TYR A 311 -12.99 -10.72 5.45
N THR A 312 -13.35 -11.65 4.58
CA THR A 312 -12.91 -13.05 4.65
C THR A 312 -11.58 -13.16 3.88
N LEU A 313 -10.49 -13.25 4.63
CA LEU A 313 -9.13 -13.25 4.10
C LEU A 313 -8.58 -14.67 3.97
#